data_2c8de67f448e4d7b7c05998d5093f0e6
#
_entry.id   2c8de67f448e4d7b7c05998d5093f0e6
#
_cell.length_a   1.000
_cell.length_b   1.000
_cell.length_c   1.000
_cell.angle_alpha   90.00
_cell.angle_beta   90.00
_cell.angle_gamma   90.00
#
_symmetry.space_group_name_H-M   'P 1'
#
loop_
_entity.id
_entity.type
_entity.pdbx_description
1 polymer ?
#
loop_
_entity_poly.entity_id
_entity_poly.type
_entity_poly.pdbx_seq_one_letter_code
_entity_poly.pdbx_strand_id
1 'polypeptide(L)'
;NITSTESDADAIKIVAATSSGGINMDAGTSGLDIDSTGEINIASSKNGASSVVLTSSAGGIDITATGAGEGEDIDILATGSSININASEAVSDAVTINASDTAGGIDIDAGTGGIIADTTGAISLAAAAASNFTVDSGGSDAKDLTIAVNGGGNSSLILTSSGTGTDAISIDTSTGDMVIAPSLADGKTLKLGNS
;
A
#
# COMPACT_ATOMS: atom_id res chain seq x y z
N ASN A 1 -33.53 1.57 -32.21
CA ASN A 1 -33.33 0.68 -31.06
C ASN A 1 -33.08 -0.73 -31.56
N ILE A 2 -32.07 -1.40 -31.03
CA ILE A 2 -31.81 -2.81 -31.20
C ILE A 2 -32.26 -3.48 -29.91
N THR A 3 -33.35 -4.28 -29.98
CA THR A 3 -33.91 -4.98 -28.82
C THR A 3 -34.14 -6.45 -29.17
N SER A 4 -33.90 -7.34 -28.22
CA SER A 4 -34.30 -8.72 -28.29
C SER A 4 -35.16 -9.07 -27.08
N THR A 5 -36.18 -9.91 -27.31
CA THR A 5 -37.02 -10.52 -26.26
C THR A 5 -36.69 -11.99 -26.08
N GLU A 6 -35.70 -12.48 -26.80
CA GLU A 6 -35.26 -13.87 -26.71
C GLU A 6 -34.50 -14.12 -25.39
N SER A 7 -34.68 -15.34 -24.89
CA SER A 7 -34.08 -15.77 -23.62
C SER A 7 -32.94 -16.78 -23.86
N ASP A 8 -31.97 -16.39 -24.68
CA ASP A 8 -30.79 -17.22 -24.93
C ASP A 8 -29.49 -16.38 -24.76
N ALA A 9 -28.35 -17.06 -24.70
CA ALA A 9 -27.06 -16.45 -24.40
C ALA A 9 -26.57 -15.45 -25.47
N ASP A 10 -27.07 -15.60 -26.73
CA ASP A 10 -26.64 -14.79 -27.87
C ASP A 10 -27.82 -13.96 -28.45
N ALA A 11 -28.80 -13.56 -27.61
CA ALA A 11 -30.00 -12.81 -28.05
C ALA A 11 -29.66 -11.56 -28.90
N ILE A 12 -28.55 -10.88 -28.60
CA ILE A 12 -27.92 -9.86 -29.45
C ILE A 12 -26.42 -10.14 -29.48
N LYS A 13 -25.88 -10.47 -30.67
CA LYS A 13 -24.44 -10.72 -30.84
C LYS A 13 -23.84 -9.76 -31.86
N ILE A 14 -22.82 -9.02 -31.44
CA ILE A 14 -22.04 -8.11 -32.30
C ILE A 14 -20.62 -8.67 -32.40
N VAL A 15 -20.21 -9.09 -33.60
CA VAL A 15 -18.93 -9.78 -33.81
C VAL A 15 -18.16 -9.17 -34.97
N ALA A 16 -16.89 -8.83 -34.71
CA ALA A 16 -15.88 -8.58 -35.74
C ALA A 16 -15.00 -9.84 -35.88
N ALA A 17 -15.33 -10.75 -36.79
CA ALA A 17 -14.80 -12.11 -36.81
C ALA A 17 -13.44 -12.27 -37.52
N THR A 18 -12.93 -11.25 -38.19
CA THR A 18 -11.62 -11.32 -38.88
C THR A 18 -10.48 -10.88 -37.95
N SER A 19 -9.28 -11.40 -38.17
CA SER A 19 -8.10 -11.10 -37.35
C SER A 19 -7.69 -9.60 -37.33
N SER A 20 -8.16 -8.82 -38.30
CA SER A 20 -7.96 -7.36 -38.37
C SER A 20 -9.25 -6.56 -38.12
N GLY A 21 -10.36 -7.24 -37.82
CA GLY A 21 -11.65 -6.60 -37.54
C GLY A 21 -11.68 -5.98 -36.14
N GLY A 22 -12.45 -4.92 -35.98
CA GLY A 22 -12.70 -4.25 -34.70
C GLY A 22 -14.14 -3.75 -34.61
N ILE A 23 -14.59 -3.46 -33.41
CA ILE A 23 -15.86 -2.79 -33.11
C ILE A 23 -15.51 -1.47 -32.46
N ASN A 24 -15.96 -0.36 -33.06
CA ASN A 24 -15.86 0.97 -32.50
C ASN A 24 -17.23 1.41 -32.01
N MET A 25 -17.31 1.92 -30.78
CA MET A 25 -18.52 2.43 -30.16
C MET A 25 -18.27 3.86 -29.70
N ASP A 26 -18.76 4.83 -30.47
CA ASP A 26 -18.67 6.24 -30.15
C ASP A 26 -20.00 6.72 -29.56
N ALA A 27 -19.97 7.23 -28.33
CA ALA A 27 -21.10 7.84 -27.65
C ALA A 27 -20.88 9.34 -27.52
N GLY A 28 -21.97 10.11 -27.73
CA GLY A 28 -21.93 11.55 -27.55
C GLY A 28 -21.92 11.99 -26.07
N THR A 29 -22.35 13.23 -25.82
CA THR A 29 -22.32 13.85 -24.49
C THR A 29 -23.17 13.17 -23.41
N SER A 30 -24.09 12.29 -23.80
CA SER A 30 -24.90 11.48 -22.86
C SER A 30 -24.24 10.18 -22.41
N GLY A 31 -23.08 9.84 -22.98
CA GLY A 31 -22.28 8.69 -22.53
C GLY A 31 -22.71 7.34 -23.09
N LEU A 32 -22.13 6.29 -22.57
CA LEU A 32 -22.42 4.89 -22.82
C LEU A 32 -22.69 4.21 -21.48
N ASP A 33 -23.92 3.70 -21.31
CA ASP A 33 -24.30 2.92 -20.12
C ASP A 33 -24.25 1.42 -20.45
N ILE A 34 -23.64 0.64 -19.58
CA ILE A 34 -23.59 -0.82 -19.64
C ILE A 34 -24.11 -1.36 -18.31
N ASP A 35 -25.39 -1.73 -18.28
CA ASP A 35 -26.04 -2.32 -17.10
C ASP A 35 -26.25 -3.83 -17.31
N SER A 36 -25.91 -4.62 -16.31
CA SER A 36 -26.14 -6.06 -16.33
C SER A 36 -26.53 -6.55 -14.94
N THR A 37 -27.50 -7.42 -14.86
CA THR A 37 -27.80 -8.21 -13.64
C THR A 37 -26.93 -9.46 -13.54
N GLY A 38 -26.18 -9.79 -14.58
CA GLY A 38 -25.21 -10.86 -14.63
C GLY A 38 -23.79 -10.31 -14.71
N GLU A 39 -22.88 -11.15 -15.14
CA GLU A 39 -21.47 -10.81 -15.28
C GLU A 39 -21.20 -9.87 -16.46
N ILE A 40 -20.29 -8.91 -16.31
CA ILE A 40 -19.69 -8.12 -17.39
C ILE A 40 -18.23 -8.53 -17.52
N ASN A 41 -17.87 -9.19 -18.62
CA ASN A 41 -16.52 -9.63 -18.92
C ASN A 41 -15.83 -8.68 -19.91
N ILE A 42 -14.69 -8.10 -19.51
CA ILE A 42 -13.80 -7.32 -20.39
C ILE A 42 -12.44 -8.01 -20.40
N ALA A 43 -12.14 -8.77 -21.44
CA ALA A 43 -10.92 -9.55 -21.53
C ALA A 43 -10.13 -9.24 -22.81
N SER A 44 -8.81 -9.25 -22.72
CA SER A 44 -7.92 -9.13 -23.86
C SER A 44 -6.81 -10.18 -23.77
N SER A 45 -6.60 -10.93 -24.85
CA SER A 45 -5.49 -11.86 -25.00
C SER A 45 -4.26 -11.22 -25.67
N LYS A 46 -4.29 -9.92 -25.96
CA LYS A 46 -3.17 -9.21 -26.56
C LYS A 46 -1.96 -9.22 -25.61
N ASN A 47 -0.83 -9.72 -26.08
CA ASN A 47 0.44 -9.60 -25.38
C ASN A 47 1.11 -8.24 -25.70
N GLY A 48 0.92 -7.24 -24.86
CA GLY A 48 1.45 -5.90 -25.07
C GLY A 48 1.09 -4.96 -23.93
N ALA A 49 1.79 -3.86 -23.82
CA ALA A 49 1.69 -2.92 -22.69
C ALA A 49 0.32 -2.27 -22.50
N SER A 50 -0.52 -2.24 -23.54
CA SER A 50 -1.83 -1.59 -23.51
C SER A 50 -2.90 -2.52 -24.08
N SER A 51 -3.21 -3.60 -23.37
CA SER A 51 -4.22 -4.60 -23.76
C SER A 51 -5.63 -4.16 -23.41
N VAL A 52 -5.85 -3.67 -22.20
CA VAL A 52 -7.07 -3.00 -21.74
C VAL A 52 -6.66 -1.64 -21.19
N VAL A 53 -7.30 -0.57 -21.63
CA VAL A 53 -6.99 0.80 -21.20
C VAL A 53 -8.28 1.48 -20.77
N LEU A 54 -8.31 1.96 -19.52
CA LEU A 54 -9.33 2.86 -19.00
C LEU A 54 -8.68 4.24 -18.79
N THR A 55 -9.19 5.25 -19.47
CA THR A 55 -8.64 6.62 -19.38
C THR A 55 -9.77 7.63 -19.21
N SER A 56 -9.65 8.48 -18.20
CA SER A 56 -10.44 9.71 -18.09
C SER A 56 -9.50 10.91 -18.22
N SER A 57 -9.76 11.79 -19.16
CA SER A 57 -8.89 12.94 -19.44
C SER A 57 -9.25 14.19 -18.65
N ALA A 58 -10.43 14.25 -18.05
CA ALA A 58 -10.94 15.44 -17.37
C ALA A 58 -11.72 15.15 -16.06
N GLY A 59 -12.00 13.91 -15.76
CA GLY A 59 -12.69 13.48 -14.54
C GLY A 59 -11.98 12.31 -13.87
N GLY A 60 -12.65 11.68 -12.89
CA GLY A 60 -12.16 10.47 -12.20
C GLY A 60 -12.51 9.18 -12.91
N ILE A 61 -12.00 8.09 -12.38
CA ILE A 61 -12.41 6.71 -12.61
C ILE A 61 -12.77 6.13 -11.25
N ASP A 62 -14.04 5.80 -11.03
CA ASP A 62 -14.52 5.20 -9.79
C ASP A 62 -14.68 3.69 -9.98
N ILE A 63 -14.07 2.91 -9.10
CA ILE A 63 -14.21 1.46 -9.04
C ILE A 63 -14.73 1.12 -7.65
N THR A 64 -15.96 0.61 -7.56
CA THR A 64 -16.64 0.37 -6.29
C THR A 64 -17.24 -1.03 -6.25
N ALA A 65 -16.96 -1.78 -5.19
CA ALA A 65 -17.67 -2.99 -4.81
C ALA A 65 -18.44 -2.71 -3.52
N THR A 66 -19.75 -2.97 -3.51
CA THR A 66 -20.64 -2.69 -2.35
C THR A 66 -21.23 -3.95 -1.74
N GLY A 67 -20.84 -5.13 -2.22
CA GLY A 67 -21.23 -6.40 -1.65
C GLY A 67 -20.72 -6.58 -0.22
N ALA A 68 -21.40 -7.41 0.56
CA ALA A 68 -21.04 -7.71 1.95
C ALA A 68 -20.71 -9.21 2.19
N GLY A 69 -20.72 -10.03 1.13
CA GLY A 69 -20.37 -11.44 1.16
C GLY A 69 -18.87 -11.66 0.99
N GLU A 70 -18.39 -12.82 1.43
CA GLU A 70 -17.01 -13.23 1.18
C GLU A 70 -16.76 -13.34 -0.35
N GLY A 71 -15.67 -12.78 -0.86
CA GLY A 71 -15.31 -12.80 -2.27
C GLY A 71 -15.98 -11.72 -3.12
N GLU A 72 -16.71 -10.75 -2.52
CA GLU A 72 -17.30 -9.59 -3.20
C GLU A 72 -16.33 -8.38 -3.13
N ASP A 73 -15.08 -8.59 -3.58
CA ASP A 73 -13.95 -7.68 -3.39
C ASP A 73 -13.55 -7.00 -4.72
N ILE A 74 -12.64 -6.04 -4.62
CA ILE A 74 -11.89 -5.51 -5.75
C ILE A 74 -10.49 -6.13 -5.71
N ASP A 75 -10.24 -7.12 -6.58
CA ASP A 75 -8.94 -7.77 -6.68
C ASP A 75 -8.06 -7.11 -7.75
N ILE A 76 -6.86 -6.69 -7.37
CA ILE A 76 -5.85 -6.19 -8.30
C ILE A 76 -4.64 -7.11 -8.25
N LEU A 77 -4.50 -7.99 -9.23
CA LEU A 77 -3.46 -9.00 -9.30
C LEU A 77 -2.56 -8.82 -10.53
N ALA A 78 -1.26 -8.75 -10.32
CA ALA A 78 -0.26 -8.75 -11.39
C ALA A 78 0.67 -9.97 -11.24
N THR A 79 0.44 -11.02 -12.06
CA THR A 79 1.27 -12.23 -12.04
C THR A 79 2.46 -12.05 -12.98
N GLY A 80 3.68 -12.06 -12.43
CA GLY A 80 4.92 -11.89 -13.19
C GLY A 80 5.15 -10.45 -13.72
N SER A 81 4.41 -9.47 -13.18
CA SER A 81 4.51 -8.05 -13.54
C SER A 81 4.30 -7.17 -12.29
N SER A 82 4.23 -5.86 -12.46
CA SER A 82 4.12 -4.90 -11.35
C SER A 82 2.75 -4.23 -11.30
N ILE A 83 2.32 -3.85 -10.09
CA ILE A 83 1.25 -2.90 -9.85
C ILE A 83 1.92 -1.57 -9.46
N ASN A 84 1.69 -0.52 -10.26
CA ASN A 84 2.23 0.82 -10.01
C ASN A 84 1.09 1.77 -9.63
N ILE A 85 1.16 2.34 -8.43
CA ILE A 85 0.24 3.36 -7.94
C ILE A 85 1.02 4.67 -7.86
N ASN A 86 0.66 5.64 -8.67
CA ASN A 86 1.34 6.93 -8.75
C ASN A 86 0.32 8.07 -8.73
N ALA A 87 0.48 8.99 -7.80
CA ALA A 87 -0.28 10.23 -7.74
C ALA A 87 0.68 11.43 -7.73
N SER A 88 0.38 12.45 -8.52
CA SER A 88 1.19 13.67 -8.66
C SER A 88 0.49 14.92 -8.13
N GLU A 89 -0.64 14.77 -7.49
CA GLU A 89 -1.35 15.88 -6.86
C GLU A 89 -0.55 16.44 -5.67
N ALA A 90 -0.49 17.76 -5.55
CA ALA A 90 0.27 18.43 -4.48
C ALA A 90 -0.56 18.61 -3.19
N VAL A 91 -1.05 17.49 -2.65
CA VAL A 91 -1.85 17.41 -1.40
C VAL A 91 -1.30 16.32 -0.49
N SER A 92 -1.61 16.41 0.80
CA SER A 92 -1.08 15.48 1.81
C SER A 92 -1.65 14.06 1.71
N ASP A 93 -2.76 13.87 1.03
CA ASP A 93 -3.51 12.63 0.88
C ASP A 93 -3.65 12.18 -0.59
N ALA A 94 -2.67 12.54 -1.43
CA ALA A 94 -2.63 12.16 -2.85
C ALA A 94 -2.77 10.64 -3.09
N VAL A 95 -2.29 9.81 -2.17
CA VAL A 95 -2.58 8.38 -2.09
C VAL A 95 -3.05 8.05 -0.68
N THR A 96 -4.26 7.55 -0.54
CA THR A 96 -4.82 7.11 0.74
C THR A 96 -5.13 5.62 0.71
N ILE A 97 -4.63 4.88 1.69
CA ILE A 97 -4.98 3.48 1.94
C ILE A 97 -5.62 3.41 3.32
N ASN A 98 -6.90 3.08 3.39
CA ASN A 98 -7.67 3.14 4.62
C ASN A 98 -8.54 1.88 4.81
N ALA A 99 -8.37 1.20 5.93
CA ALA A 99 -9.27 0.16 6.42
C ALA A 99 -10.08 0.75 7.60
N SER A 100 -11.26 1.29 7.33
CA SER A 100 -12.03 2.13 8.26
C SER A 100 -12.93 1.37 9.23
N ASP A 101 -13.18 0.09 8.99
CA ASP A 101 -13.96 -0.74 9.93
C ASP A 101 -13.19 -0.96 11.23
N THR A 102 -13.89 -1.12 12.37
CA THR A 102 -13.27 -1.34 13.68
C THR A 102 -12.45 -2.63 13.78
N ALA A 103 -12.74 -3.63 12.96
CA ALA A 103 -11.97 -4.88 12.83
C ALA A 103 -11.08 -4.89 11.60
N GLY A 104 -11.10 -3.83 10.77
CA GLY A 104 -10.31 -3.74 9.55
C GLY A 104 -8.84 -3.55 9.82
N GLY A 105 -7.98 -4.09 8.94
CA GLY A 105 -6.53 -3.95 9.01
C GLY A 105 -5.93 -3.74 7.63
N ILE A 106 -4.68 -3.28 7.60
CA ILE A 106 -3.84 -3.23 6.40
C ILE A 106 -2.68 -4.15 6.66
N ASP A 107 -2.54 -5.20 5.85
CA ASP A 107 -1.43 -6.14 5.88
C ASP A 107 -0.48 -5.86 4.72
N ILE A 108 0.83 -5.76 5.00
CA ILE A 108 1.85 -5.45 3.99
C ILE A 108 2.96 -6.50 4.09
N ASP A 109 2.91 -7.49 3.23
CA ASP A 109 3.94 -8.49 3.07
C ASP A 109 4.92 -8.12 1.95
N ALA A 110 6.19 -8.16 2.24
CA ALA A 110 7.23 -7.94 1.25
C ALA A 110 8.22 -9.12 1.23
N GLY A 111 8.61 -9.53 0.03
CA GLY A 111 9.68 -10.52 -0.15
C GLY A 111 11.06 -9.96 0.20
N THR A 112 12.11 -10.60 -0.33
CA THR A 112 13.51 -10.27 -0.04
C THR A 112 13.94 -8.83 -0.40
N GLY A 113 13.16 -8.13 -1.24
CA GLY A 113 13.37 -6.71 -1.56
C GLY A 113 12.95 -5.75 -0.45
N GLY A 114 12.17 -6.24 0.53
CA GLY A 114 11.76 -5.45 1.69
C GLY A 114 10.74 -4.33 1.39
N ILE A 115 10.54 -3.47 2.38
CA ILE A 115 9.70 -2.27 2.31
C ILE A 115 10.61 -1.05 2.44
N ILE A 116 10.57 -0.15 1.47
CA ILE A 116 11.33 1.10 1.47
C ILE A 116 10.35 2.25 1.65
N ALA A 117 10.58 3.08 2.66
CA ALA A 117 9.79 4.29 2.93
C ALA A 117 10.72 5.52 2.92
N ASP A 118 10.94 6.10 1.75
CA ASP A 118 11.72 7.32 1.58
C ASP A 118 10.81 8.55 1.57
N THR A 119 11.10 9.53 2.39
CA THR A 119 10.32 10.78 2.47
C THR A 119 11.21 11.98 2.76
N THR A 120 10.87 13.11 2.21
CA THR A 120 11.46 14.41 2.58
C THR A 120 10.71 15.07 3.75
N GLY A 121 9.53 14.57 4.09
CA GLY A 121 8.72 14.99 5.23
C GLY A 121 8.88 14.04 6.42
N ALA A 122 7.96 14.12 7.36
CA ALA A 122 7.93 13.27 8.53
C ALA A 122 7.31 11.88 8.22
N ILE A 123 7.80 10.84 8.90
CA ILE A 123 7.10 9.57 9.05
C ILE A 123 6.48 9.55 10.45
N SER A 124 5.17 9.38 10.55
CA SER A 124 4.45 9.25 11.81
C SER A 124 3.84 7.85 11.92
N LEU A 125 4.23 7.12 12.95
CA LEU A 125 3.71 5.80 13.29
C LEU A 125 3.09 5.89 14.68
N ALA A 126 1.77 5.89 14.77
CA ALA A 126 1.03 5.98 16.02
C ALA A 126 0.13 4.76 16.18
N ALA A 127 0.18 4.12 17.36
CA ALA A 127 -0.67 2.98 17.70
C ALA A 127 -1.26 3.18 19.08
N ALA A 128 -2.53 2.81 19.25
CA ALA A 128 -3.22 2.83 20.54
C ALA A 128 -3.04 1.52 21.34
N ALA A 129 -2.44 0.50 20.73
CA ALA A 129 -2.19 -0.80 21.34
C ALA A 129 -0.68 -1.11 21.37
N ALA A 130 -0.32 -2.23 21.99
CA ALA A 130 1.07 -2.71 21.99
C ALA A 130 1.59 -2.91 20.56
N SER A 131 2.77 -2.41 20.29
CA SER A 131 3.41 -2.45 18.98
C SER A 131 4.84 -2.98 19.08
N ASN A 132 5.29 -3.71 18.07
CA ASN A 132 6.61 -4.28 18.00
C ASN A 132 7.40 -3.70 16.81
N PHE A 133 8.68 -3.52 17.03
CA PHE A 133 9.66 -3.32 15.98
C PHE A 133 10.77 -4.36 16.17
N THR A 134 10.68 -5.48 15.47
CA THR A 134 11.51 -6.66 15.70
C THR A 134 12.29 -7.01 14.45
N VAL A 135 13.58 -7.34 14.64
CA VAL A 135 14.41 -7.99 13.61
C VAL A 135 14.66 -9.42 14.07
N ASP A 136 14.11 -10.38 13.36
CA ASP A 136 14.36 -11.81 13.57
C ASP A 136 15.37 -12.31 12.53
N SER A 137 16.52 -12.78 12.96
CA SER A 137 17.54 -13.29 12.05
C SER A 137 17.24 -14.69 11.52
N GLY A 138 16.41 -15.47 12.21
CA GLY A 138 15.99 -16.82 11.80
C GLY A 138 17.11 -17.84 11.53
N GLY A 139 18.37 -17.48 11.80
CA GLY A 139 19.55 -18.30 11.46
C GLY A 139 20.85 -17.77 12.06
N SER A 140 21.97 -18.19 11.50
CA SER A 140 23.32 -17.85 11.98
C SER A 140 23.85 -16.50 11.45
N ASP A 141 23.16 -15.86 10.52
CA ASP A 141 23.60 -14.60 9.96
C ASP A 141 23.29 -13.43 10.91
N ALA A 142 24.25 -12.55 11.14
CA ALA A 142 24.04 -11.34 11.91
C ALA A 142 23.07 -10.38 11.19
N LYS A 143 22.11 -9.87 11.92
CA LYS A 143 21.14 -8.86 11.46
C LYS A 143 21.08 -7.73 12.49
N ASP A 144 21.08 -6.51 12.04
CA ASP A 144 21.06 -5.32 12.89
C ASP A 144 19.76 -4.54 12.72
N LEU A 145 19.22 -4.05 13.82
CA LEU A 145 18.25 -2.97 13.82
C LEU A 145 19.00 -1.65 14.08
N THR A 146 19.09 -0.80 13.07
CA THR A 146 19.72 0.51 13.22
C THR A 146 18.66 1.60 13.36
N ILE A 147 18.73 2.36 14.46
CA ILE A 147 17.97 3.59 14.67
C ILE A 147 18.97 4.73 14.80
N ALA A 148 19.06 5.57 13.79
CA ALA A 148 20.05 6.63 13.72
C ALA A 148 19.43 7.98 13.37
N VAL A 149 19.92 9.05 13.97
CA VAL A 149 19.62 10.43 13.60
C VAL A 149 20.90 11.03 13.04
N ASN A 150 20.94 11.24 11.73
CA ASN A 150 22.09 11.81 11.03
C ASN A 150 21.75 13.25 10.63
N GLY A 151 22.47 14.22 11.16
CA GLY A 151 22.23 15.62 10.84
C GLY A 151 23.30 16.55 11.41
N GLY A 152 23.51 17.69 10.76
CA GLY A 152 24.50 18.71 11.15
C GLY A 152 23.99 19.74 12.15
N GLY A 153 22.77 19.63 12.67
CA GLY A 153 22.18 20.58 13.62
C GLY A 153 21.91 19.96 15.00
N ASN A 154 21.05 20.59 15.77
CA ASN A 154 20.57 20.05 17.06
C ASN A 154 19.55 18.94 16.85
N SER A 155 20.01 17.78 16.37
CA SER A 155 19.18 16.59 16.12
C SER A 155 19.30 15.62 17.27
N SER A 156 18.22 14.98 17.68
CA SER A 156 18.17 14.08 18.83
C SER A 156 17.37 12.81 18.53
N LEU A 157 17.85 11.67 19.02
CA LEU A 157 17.03 10.48 19.21
C LEU A 157 16.43 10.57 20.62
N ILE A 158 15.12 10.63 20.72
CA ILE A 158 14.39 10.78 22.00
C ILE A 158 13.57 9.51 22.23
N LEU A 159 13.86 8.84 23.34
CA LEU A 159 13.10 7.69 23.83
C LEU A 159 12.44 8.12 25.15
N THR A 160 11.12 8.19 25.19
CA THR A 160 10.36 8.58 26.38
C THR A 160 9.27 7.57 26.71
N SER A 161 9.05 7.36 27.99
CA SER A 161 7.90 6.64 28.51
C SER A 161 7.28 7.45 29.65
N SER A 162 5.96 7.57 29.65
CA SER A 162 5.18 8.09 30.77
C SER A 162 4.66 6.98 31.69
N GLY A 163 5.04 5.74 31.44
CA GLY A 163 4.67 4.58 32.27
C GLY A 163 5.23 4.70 33.68
N THR A 164 4.46 4.21 34.66
CA THR A 164 4.82 4.21 36.09
C THR A 164 5.31 2.84 36.58
N GLY A 165 5.41 1.85 35.71
CA GLY A 165 5.96 0.52 36.02
C GLY A 165 7.47 0.54 36.21
N THR A 166 8.01 -0.51 36.79
CA THR A 166 9.46 -0.67 37.06
C THR A 166 10.29 -0.70 35.76
N ASP A 167 9.67 -1.15 34.65
CA ASP A 167 10.31 -1.33 33.35
C ASP A 167 9.76 -0.34 32.31
N ALA A 168 9.53 0.92 32.70
CA ALA A 168 9.02 1.95 31.81
C ALA A 168 9.87 2.16 30.54
N ILE A 169 11.20 2.05 30.66
CA ILE A 169 12.15 1.87 29.55
C ILE A 169 13.12 0.78 29.99
N SER A 170 13.17 -0.34 29.26
CA SER A 170 14.12 -1.41 29.49
C SER A 170 15.09 -1.52 28.31
N ILE A 171 16.38 -1.55 28.58
CA ILE A 171 17.44 -1.80 27.60
C ILE A 171 18.28 -2.93 28.17
N ASP A 172 18.23 -4.11 27.54
CA ASP A 172 18.87 -5.31 28.06
C ASP A 172 19.59 -6.07 26.94
N THR A 173 20.61 -6.85 27.30
CA THR A 173 21.29 -7.81 26.44
C THR A 173 21.42 -9.15 27.19
N SER A 174 21.03 -10.25 26.56
CA SER A 174 21.03 -11.56 27.22
C SER A 174 22.42 -12.20 27.28
N THR A 175 23.28 -11.98 26.28
CA THR A 175 24.58 -12.68 26.15
C THR A 175 25.72 -11.81 25.67
N GLY A 176 25.47 -10.62 25.16
CA GLY A 176 26.47 -9.71 24.63
C GLY A 176 26.76 -8.52 25.53
N ASP A 177 27.68 -7.66 25.14
CA ASP A 177 28.00 -6.44 25.84
C ASP A 177 27.00 -5.33 25.49
N MET A 178 26.65 -4.51 26.46
CA MET A 178 25.99 -3.22 26.26
C MET A 178 27.07 -2.12 26.22
N VAL A 179 27.18 -1.43 25.10
CA VAL A 179 28.14 -0.33 24.94
C VAL A 179 27.39 0.99 24.84
N ILE A 180 27.61 1.89 25.78
CA ILE A 180 26.97 3.21 25.83
C ILE A 180 28.05 4.27 25.64
N ALA A 181 27.84 5.16 24.66
CA ALA A 181 28.70 6.29 24.32
C ALA A 181 30.19 5.94 24.12
N PRO A 182 30.55 4.93 23.28
CA PRO A 182 31.94 4.50 23.12
C PRO A 182 32.86 5.58 22.52
N SER A 183 32.29 6.59 21.88
CA SER A 183 33.00 7.67 21.20
C SER A 183 32.56 9.07 21.69
N LEU A 184 32.25 9.17 22.97
CA LEU A 184 31.85 10.48 23.57
C LEU A 184 33.01 11.47 23.45
N ALA A 185 32.79 12.58 22.75
CA ALA A 185 33.82 13.62 22.56
C ALA A 185 34.10 14.38 23.85
N ASP A 186 35.31 14.99 23.93
CA ASP A 186 35.70 15.86 25.06
C ASP A 186 34.68 16.98 25.31
N GLY A 187 34.39 17.22 26.56
CA GLY A 187 33.41 18.22 26.98
C GLY A 187 31.96 17.81 26.86
N LYS A 188 31.68 16.56 26.43
CA LYS A 188 30.34 15.96 26.44
C LYS A 188 30.15 15.05 27.64
N THR A 189 28.93 14.84 28.05
CA THR A 189 28.64 14.07 29.27
C THR A 189 27.59 13.02 29.03
N LEU A 190 27.78 11.83 29.59
CA LEU A 190 26.72 10.87 29.84
C LEU A 190 26.07 11.19 31.18
N LYS A 191 24.79 11.54 31.19
CA LYS A 191 24.04 11.82 32.42
C LYS A 191 23.15 10.63 32.73
N LEU A 192 23.28 10.08 33.92
CA LEU A 192 22.46 9.02 34.47
C LEU A 192 21.78 9.55 35.75
N GLY A 193 20.46 9.44 35.78
CA GLY A 193 19.66 9.91 36.92
C GLY A 193 19.28 11.40 36.87
N ASN A 194 18.61 11.83 37.93
CA ASN A 194 18.11 13.20 38.08
C ASN A 194 19.26 14.12 38.57
N SER A 195 19.56 15.15 37.81
CA SER A 195 20.47 16.22 38.23
C SER A 195 19.70 17.46 38.58
#